data_e42dfa2bfd85fbb82ab1611020f27fb7
#
_entry.id   e42dfa2bfd85fbb82ab1611020f27fb7
#
_cell.length_a   1.000
_cell.length_b   1.000
_cell.length_c   1.000
_cell.angle_alpha   90.00
_cell.angle_beta   90.00
_cell.angle_gamma   90.00
#
_symmetry.space_group_name_H-M   'P 1'
#
loop_
_entity.id
_entity.type
_entity.pdbx_description
1 polymer ?
#
loop_
_entity_poly.entity_id
_entity_poly.type
_entity_poly.pdbx_seq_one_letter_code
_entity_poly.pdbx_strand_id
1 'polypeptide(L)'
;MAHWMIRLAEEYLGILYDYLHQKLYDYHVIQADETPCLVNKDGRPAGTQSWMWVYRSGYLYQKEQIVLYEYQKTRNASHPREFLKDYSGICLTDGYQVYHTLEKEKEDLTIAGCWVHGRRRFDEALKVIPKEARSKSTAYLVMKQIQAIYREEGKLQELTREERLQQRRLVVKPLVDALFAYLKKTNGDVSSKNKLGEAYGYMLNQEKYLRVFLSDGEVPIDNNASERAIRGFCIGKKNWQMIDTISGAKQTLQRNVKKNI
;
A
#
# COMPACT_ATOMS: atom_id res chain seq x y z
N MET A 1 -13.27 -18.99 -26.73
CA MET A 1 -12.00 -18.55 -26.13
C MET A 1 -12.08 -18.37 -24.63
N ALA A 2 -13.00 -17.61 -24.05
CA ALA A 2 -13.09 -17.37 -22.59
C ALA A 2 -13.19 -18.66 -21.75
N HIS A 3 -14.00 -19.63 -22.16
CA HIS A 3 -14.19 -20.90 -21.42
C HIS A 3 -12.90 -21.73 -21.29
N TRP A 4 -12.12 -21.84 -22.37
CA TRP A 4 -10.84 -22.55 -22.35
C TRP A 4 -9.83 -21.87 -21.43
N MET A 5 -9.83 -20.57 -21.37
CA MET A 5 -8.93 -19.81 -20.51
C MET A 5 -9.31 -19.92 -19.03
N ILE A 6 -10.63 -20.01 -18.74
CA ILE A 6 -11.12 -20.25 -17.37
C ILE A 6 -10.70 -21.65 -16.93
N ARG A 7 -10.90 -22.69 -17.75
CA ARG A 7 -10.46 -24.05 -17.43
C ARG A 7 -8.94 -24.15 -17.20
N LEU A 8 -8.15 -23.55 -18.10
CA LEU A 8 -6.69 -23.52 -17.93
C LEU A 8 -6.31 -22.86 -16.60
N ALA A 9 -6.99 -21.78 -16.23
CA ALA A 9 -6.78 -21.09 -14.97
C ALA A 9 -7.14 -21.97 -13.76
N GLU A 10 -8.28 -22.65 -13.80
CA GLU A 10 -8.76 -23.49 -12.69
C GLU A 10 -7.95 -24.80 -12.56
N GLU A 11 -7.57 -25.43 -13.68
CA GLU A 11 -6.91 -26.74 -13.67
C GLU A 11 -5.38 -26.65 -13.45
N TYR A 12 -4.72 -25.61 -13.93
CA TYR A 12 -3.25 -25.55 -13.95
C TYR A 12 -2.65 -24.32 -13.25
N LEU A 13 -3.24 -23.11 -13.45
CA LEU A 13 -2.66 -21.91 -12.89
C LEU A 13 -2.93 -21.77 -11.38
N GLY A 14 -3.92 -22.49 -10.83
CA GLY A 14 -4.15 -22.55 -9.39
C GLY A 14 -2.92 -23.07 -8.64
N ILE A 15 -2.34 -24.17 -9.12
CA ILE A 15 -1.11 -24.76 -8.53
C ILE A 15 0.05 -23.77 -8.55
N LEU A 16 0.23 -23.06 -9.67
CA LEU A 16 1.25 -22.02 -9.77
C LEU A 16 0.97 -20.85 -8.81
N TYR A 17 -0.30 -20.44 -8.68
CA TYR A 17 -0.69 -19.39 -7.75
C TYR A 17 -0.36 -19.77 -6.31
N ASP A 18 -0.73 -20.98 -5.88
CA ASP A 18 -0.46 -21.47 -4.53
C ASP A 18 1.04 -21.58 -4.27
N TYR A 19 1.82 -22.07 -5.24
CA TYR A 19 3.27 -22.08 -5.15
C TYR A 19 3.86 -20.68 -5.00
N LEU A 20 3.40 -19.72 -5.81
CA LEU A 20 3.88 -18.33 -5.72
C LEU A 20 3.41 -17.65 -4.44
N HIS A 21 2.24 -18.02 -3.90
CA HIS A 21 1.77 -17.54 -2.60
C HIS A 21 2.71 -18.01 -1.48
N GLN A 22 3.05 -19.30 -1.46
CA GLN A 22 4.04 -19.81 -0.51
C GLN A 22 5.41 -19.14 -0.68
N LYS A 23 5.83 -18.93 -1.92
CA LYS A 23 7.09 -18.22 -2.23
C LYS A 23 7.06 -16.74 -1.84
N LEU A 24 5.91 -16.11 -1.81
CA LEU A 24 5.77 -14.73 -1.32
C LEU A 24 6.11 -14.64 0.18
N TYR A 25 5.86 -15.69 0.94
CA TYR A 25 6.19 -15.73 2.37
C TYR A 25 7.69 -15.85 2.68
N ASP A 26 8.52 -16.21 1.70
CA ASP A 26 9.98 -16.20 1.84
C ASP A 26 10.55 -14.76 1.89
N TYR A 27 9.76 -13.74 1.53
CA TYR A 27 10.19 -12.34 1.56
C TYR A 27 9.92 -11.71 2.93
N HIS A 28 10.96 -11.10 3.50
CA HIS A 28 10.86 -10.36 4.77
C HIS A 28 9.89 -9.17 4.70
N VAL A 29 9.81 -8.50 3.54
CA VAL A 29 8.90 -7.38 3.30
C VAL A 29 7.98 -7.69 2.14
N ILE A 30 6.68 -7.57 2.38
CA ILE A 30 5.66 -7.59 1.34
C ILE A 30 4.88 -6.27 1.34
N GLN A 31 4.15 -6.03 0.26
CA GLN A 31 3.30 -4.86 0.10
C GLN A 31 1.89 -5.30 -0.27
N ALA A 32 0.89 -4.69 0.33
CA ALA A 32 -0.51 -5.00 0.06
C ALA A 32 -1.32 -3.72 -0.24
N ASP A 33 -2.34 -3.86 -1.08
CA ASP A 33 -3.27 -2.80 -1.45
C ASP A 33 -4.54 -3.42 -2.02
N GLU A 34 -5.65 -2.68 -2.14
CA GLU A 34 -6.87 -3.18 -2.74
C GLU A 34 -7.61 -2.10 -3.52
N THR A 35 -8.40 -2.55 -4.50
CA THR A 35 -9.23 -1.66 -5.32
C THR A 35 -10.63 -2.22 -5.53
N PRO A 36 -11.67 -1.37 -5.56
CA PRO A 36 -13.01 -1.84 -5.85
C PRO A 36 -13.14 -2.33 -7.29
N CYS A 37 -13.93 -3.39 -7.48
CA CYS A 37 -14.34 -3.89 -8.79
C CYS A 37 -15.82 -4.29 -8.78
N LEU A 38 -16.40 -4.53 -9.97
CA LEU A 38 -17.76 -5.01 -10.11
C LEU A 38 -17.73 -6.39 -10.77
N VAL A 39 -18.45 -7.34 -10.16
CA VAL A 39 -18.66 -8.69 -10.70
C VAL A 39 -20.15 -8.96 -10.73
N ASN A 40 -20.73 -9.17 -11.92
CA ASN A 40 -22.19 -9.24 -12.09
C ASN A 40 -22.81 -10.48 -11.45
N LYS A 41 -22.20 -11.64 -11.70
CA LYS A 41 -22.73 -12.94 -11.25
C LYS A 41 -21.93 -13.48 -10.07
N ASP A 42 -21.89 -12.72 -8.97
CA ASP A 42 -21.24 -13.17 -7.73
C ASP A 42 -22.20 -13.63 -6.64
N GLY A 43 -23.50 -13.73 -7.00
CA GLY A 43 -24.58 -14.16 -6.09
C GLY A 43 -25.17 -13.02 -5.25
N ARG A 44 -24.81 -11.77 -5.53
CA ARG A 44 -25.35 -10.57 -4.88
C ARG A 44 -26.09 -9.69 -5.89
N PRO A 45 -26.88 -8.69 -5.45
CA PRO A 45 -27.55 -7.76 -6.36
C PRO A 45 -26.56 -7.08 -7.32
N ALA A 46 -26.98 -6.85 -8.56
CA ALA A 46 -26.18 -6.18 -9.59
C ALA A 46 -25.67 -4.81 -9.10
N GLY A 47 -24.43 -4.49 -9.42
CA GLY A 47 -23.78 -3.25 -8.96
C GLY A 47 -23.21 -3.31 -7.55
N THR A 48 -23.34 -4.43 -6.82
CA THR A 48 -22.70 -4.60 -5.52
C THR A 48 -21.19 -4.61 -5.68
N GLN A 49 -20.51 -3.78 -4.89
CA GLN A 49 -19.07 -3.61 -4.95
C GLN A 49 -18.34 -4.83 -4.41
N SER A 50 -17.40 -5.33 -5.17
CA SER A 50 -16.41 -6.34 -4.83
C SER A 50 -15.01 -5.72 -4.80
N TRP A 51 -14.02 -6.48 -4.41
CA TRP A 51 -12.67 -5.99 -4.20
C TRP A 51 -11.63 -6.87 -4.87
N MET A 52 -10.63 -6.23 -5.44
CA MET A 52 -9.42 -6.85 -5.94
C MET A 52 -8.28 -6.47 -5.00
N TRP A 53 -7.74 -7.46 -4.29
CA TRP A 53 -6.58 -7.33 -3.43
C TRP A 53 -5.33 -7.62 -4.24
N VAL A 54 -4.25 -6.92 -3.94
CA VAL A 54 -2.93 -7.20 -4.47
C VAL A 54 -1.96 -7.41 -3.32
N TYR A 55 -1.15 -8.45 -3.45
CA TYR A 55 -0.04 -8.74 -2.55
C TYR A 55 1.21 -8.93 -3.39
N ARG A 56 2.30 -8.35 -2.97
CA ARG A 56 3.54 -8.44 -3.73
C ARG A 56 4.77 -8.46 -2.83
N SER A 57 5.88 -9.01 -3.35
CA SER A 57 7.20 -8.85 -2.72
C SER A 57 7.59 -7.38 -2.66
N GLY A 58 8.35 -7.00 -1.65
CA GLY A 58 8.79 -5.63 -1.44
C GLY A 58 9.47 -5.02 -2.68
N TYR A 59 9.23 -3.75 -2.92
CA TYR A 59 9.75 -3.05 -4.10
C TYR A 59 11.29 -3.08 -4.20
N LEU A 60 11.98 -3.10 -3.06
CA LEU A 60 13.44 -3.09 -3.01
C LEU A 60 14.08 -4.43 -3.40
N TYR A 61 13.32 -5.51 -3.48
CA TYR A 61 13.76 -6.75 -4.12
C TYR A 61 13.71 -6.58 -5.63
N GLN A 62 14.83 -6.30 -6.26
CA GLN A 62 14.91 -6.02 -7.70
C GLN A 62 14.74 -7.26 -8.57
N LYS A 63 15.13 -8.43 -8.04
CA LYS A 63 15.02 -9.72 -8.74
C LYS A 63 13.85 -10.52 -8.21
N GLU A 64 13.26 -11.35 -9.07
CA GLU A 64 12.22 -12.33 -8.72
C GLU A 64 10.98 -11.74 -8.02
N GLN A 65 10.51 -10.59 -8.49
CA GLN A 65 9.31 -9.98 -7.93
C GLN A 65 8.07 -10.84 -8.19
N ILE A 66 7.34 -11.13 -7.11
CA ILE A 66 6.04 -11.80 -7.15
C ILE A 66 4.95 -10.73 -6.97
N VAL A 67 3.91 -10.81 -7.80
CA VAL A 67 2.69 -9.99 -7.66
C VAL A 67 1.50 -10.93 -7.79
N LEU A 68 0.71 -11.02 -6.72
CA LEU A 68 -0.50 -11.82 -6.66
C LEU A 68 -1.72 -10.93 -6.53
N TYR A 69 -2.80 -11.34 -7.18
CA TYR A 69 -4.08 -10.67 -7.07
C TYR A 69 -5.11 -11.65 -6.52
N GLU A 70 -5.99 -11.17 -5.67
CA GLU A 70 -7.05 -11.96 -5.06
C GLU A 70 -8.39 -11.24 -5.18
N TYR A 71 -9.37 -11.91 -5.78
CA TYR A 71 -10.75 -11.42 -5.82
C TYR A 71 -11.48 -11.77 -4.52
N GLN A 72 -12.15 -10.77 -3.94
CA GLN A 72 -12.99 -10.96 -2.77
C GLN A 72 -14.31 -10.19 -2.89
N LYS A 73 -15.40 -10.79 -2.40
CA LYS A 73 -16.73 -10.17 -2.42
C LYS A 73 -16.83 -8.92 -1.56
N THR A 74 -16.01 -8.82 -0.52
CA THR A 74 -16.07 -7.73 0.47
C THR A 74 -14.68 -7.18 0.78
N ARG A 75 -14.62 -6.06 1.49
CA ARG A 75 -13.39 -5.50 2.06
C ARG A 75 -13.23 -5.91 3.54
N ASN A 76 -13.54 -7.13 3.88
CA ASN A 76 -13.52 -7.61 5.25
C ASN A 76 -12.11 -8.04 5.70
N ALA A 77 -11.84 -7.90 7.01
CA ALA A 77 -10.57 -8.32 7.63
C ALA A 77 -10.25 -9.80 7.48
N SER A 78 -11.27 -10.66 7.29
CA SER A 78 -11.08 -12.10 7.08
C SER A 78 -10.21 -12.42 5.85
N HIS A 79 -10.26 -11.58 4.81
CA HIS A 79 -9.52 -11.82 3.57
C HIS A 79 -8.01 -11.65 3.76
N PRO A 80 -7.48 -10.50 4.17
CA PRO A 80 -6.05 -10.38 4.42
C PRO A 80 -5.60 -11.24 5.62
N ARG A 81 -6.48 -11.55 6.59
CA ARG A 81 -6.15 -12.50 7.67
C ARG A 81 -5.87 -13.90 7.12
N GLU A 82 -6.71 -14.43 6.23
CA GLU A 82 -6.48 -15.72 5.60
C GLU A 82 -5.26 -15.71 4.69
N PHE A 83 -5.12 -14.64 3.87
CA PHE A 83 -3.97 -14.52 2.97
C PHE A 83 -2.62 -14.43 3.71
N LEU A 84 -2.57 -13.79 4.87
CA LEU A 84 -1.35 -13.56 5.65
C LEU A 84 -1.20 -14.51 6.85
N LYS A 85 -2.02 -15.57 6.94
CA LYS A 85 -2.06 -16.45 8.14
C LYS A 85 -0.71 -17.04 8.48
N ASP A 86 0.05 -17.48 7.49
CA ASP A 86 1.34 -18.14 7.67
C ASP A 86 2.53 -17.20 7.34
N TYR A 87 2.26 -15.93 7.03
CA TYR A 87 3.29 -14.95 6.75
C TYR A 87 3.88 -14.37 8.05
N SER A 88 5.20 -14.33 8.14
CA SER A 88 5.96 -13.65 9.19
C SER A 88 6.87 -12.60 8.57
N GLY A 89 6.76 -11.35 9.02
CA GLY A 89 7.57 -10.26 8.48
C GLY A 89 6.87 -8.90 8.49
N ILE A 90 7.20 -8.05 7.54
CA ILE A 90 6.67 -6.69 7.45
C ILE A 90 5.75 -6.56 6.24
N CYS A 91 4.52 -6.07 6.46
CA CYS A 91 3.57 -5.77 5.40
C CYS A 91 3.34 -4.25 5.30
N LEU A 92 3.74 -3.66 4.18
CA LEU A 92 3.54 -2.24 3.88
C LEU A 92 2.16 -2.02 3.26
N THR A 93 1.35 -1.14 3.87
CA THR A 93 -0.05 -0.89 3.49
C THR A 93 -0.41 0.61 3.47
N ASP A 94 -1.62 0.92 3.02
CA ASP A 94 -2.14 2.30 2.93
C ASP A 94 -2.62 2.91 4.27
N GLY A 95 -2.57 2.16 5.35
CA GLY A 95 -3.11 2.56 6.66
C GLY A 95 -4.57 2.18 6.88
N TYR A 96 -5.11 1.24 6.09
CA TYR A 96 -6.42 0.67 6.33
C TYR A 96 -6.46 -0.07 7.67
N GLN A 97 -7.45 0.28 8.52
CA GLN A 97 -7.55 -0.17 9.92
C GLN A 97 -7.51 -1.70 10.10
N VAL A 98 -7.93 -2.44 9.10
CA VAL A 98 -7.91 -3.91 9.10
C VAL A 98 -6.50 -4.45 9.31
N TYR A 99 -5.50 -3.89 8.69
CA TYR A 99 -4.11 -4.33 8.85
C TYR A 99 -3.58 -4.07 10.26
N HIS A 100 -3.98 -2.95 10.87
CA HIS A 100 -3.63 -2.64 12.26
C HIS A 100 -4.27 -3.63 13.26
N THR A 101 -5.44 -4.18 12.91
CA THR A 101 -6.09 -5.24 13.69
C THR A 101 -5.30 -6.54 13.55
N LEU A 102 -4.89 -6.90 12.34
CA LEU A 102 -4.08 -8.10 12.10
C LEU A 102 -2.72 -8.06 12.83
N GLU A 103 -2.05 -6.91 12.87
CA GLU A 103 -0.81 -6.73 13.64
C GLU A 103 -1.00 -7.02 15.13
N LYS A 104 -2.16 -6.67 15.69
CA LYS A 104 -2.47 -6.97 17.11
C LYS A 104 -2.80 -8.43 17.37
N GLU A 105 -3.31 -9.12 16.37
CA GLU A 105 -3.69 -10.54 16.45
C GLU A 105 -2.50 -11.47 16.21
N LYS A 106 -1.41 -10.97 15.57
CA LYS A 106 -0.30 -11.78 15.09
C LYS A 106 1.05 -11.13 15.45
N GLU A 107 1.77 -11.71 16.41
CA GLU A 107 3.01 -11.14 16.99
C GLU A 107 4.16 -11.04 15.99
N ASP A 108 4.21 -11.94 15.00
CA ASP A 108 5.25 -12.00 13.97
C ASP A 108 4.92 -11.19 12.71
N LEU A 109 3.84 -10.40 12.72
CA LEU A 109 3.45 -9.48 11.66
C LEU A 109 3.65 -8.03 12.12
N THR A 110 4.46 -7.29 11.39
CA THR A 110 4.61 -5.83 11.57
C THR A 110 3.98 -5.09 10.40
N ILE A 111 3.18 -4.07 10.68
CA ILE A 111 2.59 -3.22 9.64
C ILE A 111 3.42 -1.95 9.46
N ALA A 112 3.81 -1.68 8.21
CA ALA A 112 4.43 -0.43 7.80
C ALA A 112 3.40 0.47 7.09
N GLY A 113 3.47 1.77 7.32
CA GLY A 113 2.55 2.76 6.73
C GLY A 113 3.12 3.45 5.50
N CYS A 114 2.25 3.80 4.57
CA CYS A 114 2.60 4.48 3.32
C CYS A 114 2.63 6.01 3.48
N TRP A 115 3.77 6.64 3.24
CA TRP A 115 3.92 8.10 3.33
C TRP A 115 3.16 8.88 2.24
N VAL A 116 2.86 8.26 1.09
CA VAL A 116 2.09 8.91 0.02
C VAL A 116 0.72 9.37 0.51
N HIS A 117 0.05 8.59 1.37
CA HIS A 117 -1.27 8.95 1.89
C HIS A 117 -1.22 10.17 2.80
N GLY A 118 -0.22 10.28 3.66
CA GLY A 118 0.03 11.49 4.45
C GLY A 118 0.32 12.71 3.58
N ARG A 119 1.24 12.56 2.62
CA ARG A 119 1.57 13.61 1.65
C ARG A 119 0.35 14.08 0.85
N ARG A 120 -0.50 13.17 0.38
CA ARG A 120 -1.72 13.48 -0.39
C ARG A 120 -2.68 14.35 0.42
N ARG A 121 -2.87 14.08 1.72
CA ARG A 121 -3.74 14.89 2.58
C ARG A 121 -3.25 16.33 2.74
N PHE A 122 -1.94 16.54 2.86
CA PHE A 122 -1.39 17.90 2.88
C PHE A 122 -1.49 18.59 1.51
N ASP A 123 -1.37 17.87 0.41
CA ASP A 123 -1.61 18.41 -0.93
C ASP A 123 -3.08 18.86 -1.09
N GLU A 124 -4.03 18.06 -0.58
CA GLU A 124 -5.45 18.44 -0.55
C GLU A 124 -5.70 19.68 0.33
N ALA A 125 -5.04 19.77 1.49
CA ALA A 125 -5.09 20.96 2.33
C ALA A 125 -4.52 22.21 1.63
N LEU A 126 -3.50 22.06 0.80
CA LEU A 126 -2.96 23.16 0.00
C LEU A 126 -3.90 23.60 -1.13
N LYS A 127 -4.64 22.67 -1.73
CA LYS A 127 -5.55 22.98 -2.86
C LYS A 127 -6.69 23.91 -2.47
N VAL A 128 -7.14 23.87 -1.21
CA VAL A 128 -8.20 24.77 -0.72
C VAL A 128 -7.72 26.15 -0.33
N ILE A 129 -6.41 26.39 -0.31
CA ILE A 129 -5.79 27.70 0.01
C ILE A 129 -5.56 28.47 -1.31
N PRO A 130 -5.91 29.80 -1.37
CA PRO A 130 -5.57 30.66 -2.51
C PRO A 130 -4.08 30.60 -2.84
N LYS A 131 -3.73 30.59 -4.13
CA LYS A 131 -2.35 30.37 -4.60
C LYS A 131 -1.35 31.30 -3.95
N GLU A 132 -1.71 32.56 -3.76
CA GLU A 132 -0.87 33.63 -3.21
C GLU A 132 -0.53 33.39 -1.73
N ALA A 133 -1.43 32.73 -0.99
CA ALA A 133 -1.27 32.46 0.44
C ALA A 133 -0.59 31.11 0.73
N ARG A 134 -0.50 30.20 -0.26
CA ARG A 134 0.02 28.83 -0.06
C ARG A 134 1.39 28.78 0.56
N SER A 135 2.31 29.60 0.06
CA SER A 135 3.73 29.61 0.48
C SER A 135 3.94 29.98 1.96
N LYS A 136 2.97 30.65 2.56
CA LYS A 136 2.98 31.06 3.98
C LYS A 136 2.18 30.12 4.88
N SER A 137 1.51 29.11 4.30
CA SER A 137 0.64 28.21 5.04
C SER A 137 1.39 27.09 5.75
N THR A 138 0.84 26.63 6.87
CA THR A 138 1.33 25.47 7.62
C THR A 138 1.39 24.22 6.73
N ALA A 139 0.38 23.98 5.88
CA ALA A 139 0.37 22.87 4.94
C ALA A 139 1.59 22.88 4.01
N TYR A 140 2.02 24.06 3.54
CA TYR A 140 3.19 24.21 2.68
C TYR A 140 4.49 23.91 3.42
N LEU A 141 4.62 24.38 4.68
CA LEU A 141 5.78 24.09 5.51
C LEU A 141 5.94 22.59 5.76
N VAL A 142 4.83 21.89 6.09
CA VAL A 142 4.84 20.44 6.28
C VAL A 142 5.17 19.73 4.97
N MET A 143 4.60 20.14 3.83
CA MET A 143 4.92 19.57 2.52
C MET A 143 6.40 19.68 2.18
N LYS A 144 7.05 20.82 2.52
CA LYS A 144 8.49 20.96 2.34
C LYS A 144 9.31 19.98 3.19
N GLN A 145 8.89 19.75 4.43
CA GLN A 145 9.55 18.77 5.29
C GLN A 145 9.38 17.34 4.74
N ILE A 146 8.17 16.97 4.30
CA ILE A 146 7.92 15.68 3.65
C ILE A 146 8.77 15.54 2.37
N GLN A 147 8.86 16.59 1.54
CA GLN A 147 9.70 16.58 0.34
C GLN A 147 11.19 16.43 0.67
N ALA A 148 11.67 17.01 1.77
CA ALA A 148 13.05 16.82 2.22
C ALA A 148 13.31 15.35 2.60
N ILE A 149 12.39 14.70 3.32
CA ILE A 149 12.47 13.28 3.66
C ILE A 149 12.54 12.42 2.39
N TYR A 150 11.65 12.64 1.43
CA TYR A 150 11.65 11.90 0.16
C TYR A 150 12.91 12.12 -0.66
N ARG A 151 13.45 13.35 -0.66
CA ARG A 151 14.69 13.65 -1.37
C ARG A 151 15.89 12.90 -0.80
N GLU A 152 16.01 12.85 0.52
CA GLU A 152 17.11 12.11 1.14
C GLU A 152 16.93 10.60 0.97
N GLU A 153 15.72 10.09 1.15
CA GLU A 153 15.40 8.68 0.92
C GLU A 153 15.67 8.25 -0.53
N GLY A 154 15.37 9.13 -1.50
CA GLY A 154 15.64 8.87 -2.92
C GLY A 154 17.11 8.65 -3.26
N LYS A 155 18.05 9.19 -2.47
CA LYS A 155 19.49 8.96 -2.65
C LYS A 155 19.95 7.57 -2.18
N LEU A 156 19.10 6.85 -1.45
CA LEU A 156 19.45 5.60 -0.80
C LEU A 156 19.01 4.35 -1.61
N GLN A 157 18.40 4.53 -2.78
CA GLN A 157 17.77 3.44 -3.53
C GLN A 157 18.76 2.35 -3.97
N GLU A 158 19.97 2.75 -4.36
CA GLU A 158 21.02 1.84 -4.87
C GLU A 158 21.89 1.24 -3.74
N LEU A 159 21.69 1.66 -2.50
CA LEU A 159 22.45 1.16 -1.35
C LEU A 159 21.99 -0.23 -0.93
N THR A 160 22.88 -1.00 -0.31
CA THR A 160 22.53 -2.25 0.36
C THR A 160 21.56 -1.99 1.53
N ARG A 161 20.92 -3.04 2.02
CA ARG A 161 20.01 -2.99 3.17
C ARG A 161 20.68 -2.31 4.39
N GLU A 162 21.88 -2.74 4.72
CA GLU A 162 22.65 -2.29 5.87
C GLU A 162 23.05 -0.83 5.73
N GLU A 163 23.61 -0.44 4.58
CA GLU A 163 24.01 0.93 4.25
C GLU A 163 22.78 1.86 4.27
N ARG A 164 21.67 1.43 3.67
CA ARG A 164 20.42 2.19 3.67
C ARG A 164 19.90 2.41 5.08
N LEU A 165 19.90 1.38 5.93
CA LEU A 165 19.51 1.50 7.32
C LEU A 165 20.39 2.47 8.09
N GLN A 166 21.71 2.41 7.89
CA GLN A 166 22.66 3.33 8.51
C GLN A 166 22.39 4.78 8.08
N GLN A 167 22.25 5.03 6.78
CA GLN A 167 21.96 6.37 6.27
C GLN A 167 20.60 6.89 6.73
N ARG A 168 19.57 6.03 6.79
CA ARG A 168 18.29 6.40 7.39
C ARG A 168 18.41 6.90 8.81
N ARG A 169 19.21 6.21 9.65
CA ARG A 169 19.44 6.61 11.04
C ARG A 169 20.16 7.96 11.16
N LEU A 170 21.12 8.20 10.28
CA LEU A 170 21.95 9.41 10.33
C LEU A 170 21.26 10.64 9.73
N VAL A 171 20.53 10.47 8.63
CA VAL A 171 20.01 11.60 7.83
C VAL A 171 18.49 11.66 7.82
N VAL A 172 17.81 10.55 7.56
CA VAL A 172 16.35 10.56 7.36
C VAL A 172 15.58 10.63 8.67
N LYS A 173 16.03 9.86 9.67
CA LYS A 173 15.38 9.84 11.00
C LYS A 173 15.31 11.21 11.67
N PRO A 174 16.38 12.04 11.70
CA PRO A 174 16.29 13.40 12.25
C PRO A 174 15.24 14.28 11.55
N LEU A 175 15.08 14.14 10.23
CA LEU A 175 14.04 14.87 9.48
C LEU A 175 12.64 14.42 9.86
N VAL A 176 12.44 13.10 10.00
CA VAL A 176 11.17 12.52 10.44
C VAL A 176 10.86 12.96 11.89
N ASP A 177 11.84 12.92 12.77
CA ASP A 177 11.68 13.35 14.17
C ASP A 177 11.29 14.83 14.24
N ALA A 178 11.96 15.71 13.47
CA ALA A 178 11.64 17.12 13.40
C ALA A 178 10.22 17.38 12.88
N LEU A 179 9.80 16.65 11.84
CA LEU A 179 8.43 16.74 11.30
C LEU A 179 7.38 16.38 12.37
N PHE A 180 7.53 15.22 13.03
CA PHE A 180 6.55 14.80 14.03
C PHE A 180 6.57 15.68 15.29
N ALA A 181 7.73 16.19 15.70
CA ALA A 181 7.83 17.18 16.77
C ALA A 181 7.08 18.49 16.40
N TYR A 182 7.24 18.96 15.17
CA TYR A 182 6.51 20.11 14.66
C TYR A 182 4.99 19.88 14.66
N LEU A 183 4.53 18.74 14.10
CA LEU A 183 3.11 18.38 14.07
C LEU A 183 2.52 18.30 15.48
N LYS A 184 3.20 17.66 16.42
CA LYS A 184 2.72 17.57 17.83
C LYS A 184 2.66 18.94 18.48
N LYS A 185 3.67 19.78 18.29
CA LYS A 185 3.73 21.14 18.86
C LYS A 185 2.60 22.02 18.36
N THR A 186 2.28 21.95 17.08
CA THR A 186 1.30 22.84 16.41
C THR A 186 -0.10 22.23 16.29
N ASN A 187 -0.31 21.01 16.76
CA ASN A 187 -1.62 20.33 16.65
C ASN A 187 -2.76 21.09 17.35
N GLY A 188 -2.47 21.72 18.48
CA GLY A 188 -3.47 22.53 19.22
C GLY A 188 -3.99 23.76 18.46
N ASP A 189 -3.19 24.27 17.52
CA ASP A 189 -3.52 25.45 16.72
C ASP A 189 -4.32 25.12 15.45
N VAL A 190 -4.51 23.83 15.16
CA VAL A 190 -5.14 23.34 13.93
C VAL A 190 -6.54 22.80 14.23
N SER A 191 -7.56 23.38 13.59
CA SER A 191 -8.93 22.87 13.70
C SER A 191 -9.05 21.47 13.07
N SER A 192 -9.55 20.49 13.83
CA SER A 192 -9.80 19.13 13.34
C SER A 192 -10.89 19.04 12.25
N LYS A 193 -11.67 20.10 12.06
CA LYS A 193 -12.82 20.14 11.14
C LYS A 193 -12.44 20.54 9.70
N ASN A 194 -11.18 20.87 9.43
CA ASN A 194 -10.73 21.27 8.09
C ASN A 194 -9.72 20.29 7.49
N LYS A 195 -9.38 20.46 6.21
CA LYS A 195 -8.45 19.58 5.49
C LYS A 195 -7.06 19.50 6.13
N LEU A 196 -6.60 20.57 6.74
CA LEU A 196 -5.33 20.58 7.46
C LEU A 196 -5.41 19.69 8.72
N GLY A 197 -6.50 19.78 9.49
CA GLY A 197 -6.72 18.95 10.66
C GLY A 197 -6.87 17.47 10.32
N GLU A 198 -7.56 17.14 9.22
CA GLU A 198 -7.61 15.76 8.69
C GLU A 198 -6.20 15.22 8.37
N ALA A 199 -5.33 16.06 7.78
CA ALA A 199 -3.95 15.70 7.46
C ALA A 199 -3.11 15.49 8.72
N TYR A 200 -3.23 16.36 9.72
CA TYR A 200 -2.58 16.24 11.02
C TYR A 200 -3.02 14.98 11.75
N GLY A 201 -4.32 14.76 11.87
CA GLY A 201 -4.88 13.58 12.51
C GLY A 201 -4.40 12.29 11.88
N TYR A 202 -4.35 12.22 10.54
CA TYR A 202 -3.80 11.06 9.84
C TYR A 202 -2.33 10.83 10.21
N MET A 203 -1.47 11.84 10.08
CA MET A 203 -0.04 11.67 10.35
C MET A 203 0.23 11.24 11.79
N LEU A 204 -0.42 11.90 12.76
CA LEU A 204 -0.22 11.61 14.18
C LEU A 204 -0.74 10.22 14.56
N ASN A 205 -1.89 9.81 14.04
CA ASN A 205 -2.46 8.48 14.29
C ASN A 205 -1.65 7.36 13.60
N GLN A 206 -0.98 7.67 12.48
CA GLN A 206 -0.19 6.71 11.72
C GLN A 206 1.31 6.77 12.07
N GLU A 207 1.75 7.61 13.00
CA GLU A 207 3.18 7.82 13.30
C GLU A 207 3.92 6.52 13.55
N LYS A 208 3.37 5.59 14.36
CA LYS A 208 3.98 4.27 14.63
C LYS A 208 4.31 3.55 13.32
N TYR A 209 3.35 3.47 12.44
CA TYR A 209 3.44 2.72 11.18
C TYR A 209 4.33 3.43 10.16
N LEU A 210 4.23 4.75 10.07
CA LEU A 210 5.05 5.58 9.18
C LEU A 210 6.54 5.58 9.56
N ARG A 211 6.88 5.20 10.79
CA ARG A 211 8.27 5.11 11.26
C ARG A 211 8.92 3.75 11.01
N VAL A 212 8.17 2.70 10.67
CA VAL A 212 8.70 1.34 10.53
C VAL A 212 9.84 1.27 9.51
N PHE A 213 9.77 2.00 8.39
CA PHE A 213 10.85 2.03 7.39
C PHE A 213 12.20 2.51 7.93
N LEU A 214 12.22 3.25 9.05
CA LEU A 214 13.45 3.71 9.70
C LEU A 214 14.16 2.60 10.49
N SER A 215 13.47 1.52 10.81
CA SER A 215 14.01 0.39 11.58
C SER A 215 14.55 -0.74 10.71
N ASP A 216 14.19 -0.75 9.40
CA ASP A 216 14.61 -1.80 8.46
C ASP A 216 14.92 -1.22 7.08
N GLY A 217 16.09 -1.57 6.52
CA GLY A 217 16.55 -1.09 5.22
C GLY A 217 15.81 -1.69 4.03
N GLU A 218 15.03 -2.77 4.21
CA GLU A 218 14.24 -3.39 3.13
C GLU A 218 12.84 -2.80 3.01
N VAL A 219 12.35 -2.05 4.02
CA VAL A 219 11.02 -1.44 3.99
C VAL A 219 11.03 -0.19 3.13
N PRO A 220 10.24 -0.09 2.05
CA PRO A 220 10.09 1.14 1.28
C PRO A 220 9.36 2.23 2.09
N ILE A 221 9.65 3.51 1.78
CA ILE A 221 8.94 4.64 2.40
C ILE A 221 7.46 4.70 1.97
N ASP A 222 7.12 4.14 0.81
CA ASP A 222 5.76 4.20 0.27
C ASP A 222 5.32 2.92 -0.46
N ASN A 223 4.01 2.82 -0.68
CA ASN A 223 3.36 1.68 -1.32
C ASN A 223 3.09 1.89 -2.83
N ASN A 224 3.79 2.83 -3.47
CA ASN A 224 3.60 3.15 -4.89
C ASN A 224 3.74 1.94 -5.83
N ALA A 225 4.52 0.93 -5.44
CA ALA A 225 4.69 -0.27 -6.24
C ALA A 225 3.41 -1.12 -6.30
N SER A 226 2.66 -1.25 -5.19
CA SER A 226 1.34 -1.90 -5.18
C SER A 226 0.31 -1.06 -5.92
N GLU A 227 0.31 0.27 -5.73
CA GLU A 227 -0.56 1.17 -6.51
C GLU A 227 -0.31 1.03 -8.03
N ARG A 228 0.96 0.90 -8.47
CA ARG A 228 1.28 0.64 -9.89
C ARG A 228 0.81 -0.73 -10.36
N ALA A 229 0.93 -1.77 -9.53
CA ALA A 229 0.42 -3.10 -9.86
C ALA A 229 -1.10 -3.06 -10.05
N ILE A 230 -1.84 -2.46 -9.11
CA ILE A 230 -3.29 -2.27 -9.20
C ILE A 230 -3.69 -1.44 -10.43
N ARG A 231 -2.88 -0.45 -10.83
CA ARG A 231 -3.18 0.40 -11.98
C ARG A 231 -3.35 -0.39 -13.28
N GLY A 232 -2.55 -1.45 -13.50
CA GLY A 232 -2.71 -2.34 -14.65
C GLY A 232 -4.11 -2.97 -14.69
N PHE A 233 -4.59 -3.46 -13.55
CA PHE A 233 -5.96 -3.95 -13.40
C PHE A 233 -7.01 -2.85 -13.61
N CYS A 234 -6.81 -1.66 -13.04
CA CYS A 234 -7.73 -0.53 -13.17
C CYS A 234 -7.84 0.00 -14.60
N ILE A 235 -6.76 -0.05 -15.40
CA ILE A 235 -6.81 0.30 -16.83
C ILE A 235 -7.68 -0.71 -17.58
N GLY A 236 -7.50 -2.00 -17.34
CA GLY A 236 -8.37 -3.04 -17.88
C GLY A 236 -9.83 -2.81 -17.48
N LYS A 237 -10.09 -2.55 -16.18
CA LYS A 237 -11.42 -2.25 -15.65
C LYS A 237 -12.09 -1.08 -16.38
N LYS A 238 -11.40 -0.02 -16.75
CA LYS A 238 -11.96 1.10 -17.52
C LYS A 238 -12.45 0.68 -18.91
N ASN A 239 -11.83 -0.34 -19.51
CA ASN A 239 -12.20 -0.85 -20.83
C ASN A 239 -13.39 -1.81 -20.77
N TRP A 240 -13.39 -2.75 -19.83
CA TRP A 240 -14.46 -3.76 -19.71
C TRP A 240 -15.51 -3.45 -18.65
N GLN A 241 -15.34 -2.38 -17.85
CA GLN A 241 -16.22 -1.81 -16.82
C GLN A 241 -16.63 -2.78 -15.71
N MET A 242 -17.00 -4.02 -16.03
CA MET A 242 -17.43 -5.06 -15.10
C MET A 242 -16.92 -6.44 -15.54
N ILE A 243 -16.79 -7.34 -14.58
CA ILE A 243 -16.49 -8.75 -14.81
C ILE A 243 -17.80 -9.53 -14.70
N ASP A 244 -18.06 -10.47 -15.62
CA ASP A 244 -19.34 -11.17 -15.63
C ASP A 244 -19.46 -12.21 -14.52
N THR A 245 -18.39 -12.97 -14.23
CA THR A 245 -18.41 -14.09 -13.28
C THR A 245 -17.23 -14.07 -12.31
N ILE A 246 -17.37 -14.78 -11.18
CA ILE A 246 -16.28 -15.00 -10.23
C ILE A 246 -15.09 -15.72 -10.88
N SER A 247 -15.35 -16.76 -11.70
CA SER A 247 -14.28 -17.46 -12.43
C SER A 247 -13.54 -16.51 -13.38
N GLY A 248 -14.25 -15.59 -14.05
CA GLY A 248 -13.64 -14.54 -14.87
C GLY A 248 -12.78 -13.56 -14.04
N ALA A 249 -13.21 -13.23 -12.82
CA ALA A 249 -12.42 -12.42 -11.90
C ALA A 249 -11.12 -13.14 -11.51
N LYS A 250 -11.20 -14.39 -11.09
CA LYS A 250 -10.04 -15.23 -10.75
C LYS A 250 -9.09 -15.41 -11.95
N GLN A 251 -9.60 -15.60 -13.15
CA GLN A 251 -8.77 -15.69 -14.37
C GLN A 251 -8.01 -14.39 -14.65
N THR A 252 -8.64 -13.22 -14.45
CA THR A 252 -7.99 -11.92 -14.61
C THR A 252 -6.79 -11.78 -13.66
N LEU A 253 -6.87 -12.40 -12.47
CA LEU A 253 -5.80 -12.45 -11.48
C LEU A 253 -4.57 -13.19 -11.99
N GLN A 254 -4.77 -14.36 -12.53
CA GLN A 254 -3.70 -15.25 -12.98
C GLN A 254 -2.95 -14.72 -14.23
N ARG A 255 -3.62 -13.93 -15.08
CA ARG A 255 -3.00 -13.23 -16.21
C ARG A 255 -2.04 -12.11 -15.78
N ASN A 256 -2.26 -11.54 -14.61
CA ASN A 256 -1.47 -10.42 -14.10
C ASN A 256 -0.35 -10.86 -13.13
N VAL A 257 -0.25 -12.17 -12.85
CA VAL A 257 0.90 -12.72 -12.14
C VAL A 257 2.14 -12.49 -12.99
N LYS A 258 3.01 -11.59 -12.56
CA LYS A 258 4.29 -11.33 -13.20
C LYS A 258 5.38 -11.93 -12.34
N LYS A 259 6.10 -12.91 -12.91
CA LYS A 259 7.45 -13.22 -12.51
C LYS A 259 8.35 -12.51 -13.52
N ASN A 260 9.10 -11.52 -13.11
CA ASN A 260 10.23 -11.05 -13.91
C ASN A 260 11.32 -12.12 -13.79
N ILE A 261 11.37 -12.98 -14.78
CA ILE A 261 12.41 -13.99 -14.97
C ILE A 261 13.66 -13.28 -15.47
#